data_aa2295d218de8f33d738ae5c3e386d1a
#
_entry.id   aa2295d218de8f33d738ae5c3e386d1a
#
_cell.length_a   1.000
_cell.length_b   1.000
_cell.length_c   1.000
_cell.angle_alpha   90.00
_cell.angle_beta   90.00
_cell.angle_gamma   90.00
#
_symmetry.space_group_name_H-M   'P 1'
#
loop_
_entity.id
_entity.type
_entity.pdbx_description
1 polymer ?
#
loop_
_entity_poly.entity_id
_entity_poly.type
_entity_poly.pdbx_seq_one_letter_code
_entity_poly.pdbx_strand_id
1 'polypeptide(L)'
;QDMIDELFSYTRKKIDRRRNDIAFYQDGELLFPYKLSSGEKQMLVILLTVLVQDNSHCVLFMDEPEASLHIEWQQKLISMIRELNPNVQIILTTHSPAVIMEGWLDAVTEVSDISTEADGFRLPPTINC
;
A
#
# COMPACT_ATOMS: atom_id res chain seq x y z
N GLN A 1 11.98 -10.49 4.62
CA GLN A 1 11.93 -10.38 6.09
C GLN A 1 12.72 -9.16 6.57
N ASP A 2 13.88 -8.88 5.98
CA ASP A 2 14.71 -7.73 6.37
C ASP A 2 14.04 -6.40 6.05
N MET A 3 13.30 -6.32 4.94
CA MET A 3 12.50 -5.16 4.56
C MET A 3 11.40 -4.84 5.60
N ILE A 4 10.72 -5.88 6.15
CA ILE A 4 9.71 -5.67 7.19
C ILE A 4 10.37 -5.17 8.48
N ASP A 5 11.51 -5.76 8.85
CA ASP A 5 12.25 -5.31 10.05
C ASP A 5 12.75 -3.87 9.88
N GLU A 6 13.20 -3.48 8.69
CA GLU A 6 13.60 -2.10 8.38
C GLU A 6 12.39 -1.16 8.47
N LEU A 7 11.26 -1.51 7.86
CA LEU A 7 10.04 -0.73 7.90
C LEU A 7 9.55 -0.47 9.32
N PHE A 8 9.51 -1.53 10.14
CA PHE A 8 9.02 -1.45 11.51
C PHE A 8 10.08 -0.97 12.53
N SER A 9 11.34 -0.74 12.11
CA SER A 9 12.40 -0.22 12.97
C SER A 9 12.06 1.14 13.58
N TYR A 10 11.39 2.02 12.83
CA TYR A 10 10.93 3.33 13.31
C TYR A 10 9.98 3.24 14.51
N THR A 11 9.20 2.17 14.60
CA THR A 11 8.29 1.92 15.72
C THR A 11 8.85 0.93 16.73
N ARG A 12 10.16 0.61 16.65
CA ARG A 12 10.90 -0.33 17.50
C ARG A 12 10.31 -1.74 17.51
N LYS A 13 9.64 -2.13 16.43
CA LYS A 13 9.06 -3.45 16.28
C LYS A 13 9.95 -4.32 15.39
N LYS A 14 10.06 -5.61 15.75
CA LYS A 14 10.78 -6.62 14.97
C LYS A 14 9.90 -7.84 14.81
N ILE A 15 9.91 -8.44 13.63
CA ILE A 15 9.16 -9.66 13.38
C ILE A 15 9.75 -10.84 14.16
N ASP A 16 8.90 -11.67 14.76
CA ASP A 16 9.34 -12.91 15.42
C ASP A 16 9.50 -14.03 14.39
N ARG A 17 10.75 -14.33 14.04
CA ARG A 17 11.10 -15.34 13.04
C ARG A 17 11.04 -16.78 13.55
N ARG A 18 10.74 -16.99 14.84
CA ARG A 18 10.69 -18.31 15.47
C ARG A 18 9.30 -18.94 15.38
N ARG A 19 8.32 -18.16 14.98
CA ARG A 19 6.91 -18.57 14.96
C ARG A 19 6.43 -18.81 13.53
N ASN A 20 5.43 -19.66 13.42
CA ASN A 20 4.73 -19.92 12.15
C ASN A 20 3.59 -18.91 11.92
N ASP A 21 3.25 -18.11 12.93
CA ASP A 21 2.29 -17.01 12.84
C ASP A 21 3.02 -15.65 12.79
N ILE A 22 2.33 -14.64 12.29
CA ILE A 22 2.88 -13.29 12.24
C ILE A 22 2.79 -12.68 13.65
N ALA A 23 3.93 -12.42 14.24
CA ALA A 23 4.04 -11.74 15.52
C ALA A 23 5.27 -10.81 15.51
N PHE A 24 5.27 -9.83 16.37
CA PHE A 24 6.34 -8.85 16.51
C PHE A 24 6.82 -8.79 17.95
N TYR A 25 8.02 -8.29 18.15
CA TYR A 25 8.53 -7.87 19.46
C TYR A 25 8.69 -6.36 19.49
N GLN A 26 8.24 -5.77 20.58
CA GLN A 26 8.47 -4.36 20.91
C GLN A 26 8.89 -4.26 22.37
N ASP A 27 10.07 -3.67 22.64
CA ASP A 27 10.62 -3.49 23.98
C ASP A 27 10.66 -4.78 24.84
N GLY A 28 10.85 -5.93 24.19
CA GLY A 28 10.92 -7.25 24.83
C GLY A 28 9.55 -7.95 25.01
N GLU A 29 8.46 -7.29 24.67
CA GLU A 29 7.10 -7.87 24.73
C GLU A 29 6.64 -8.40 23.38
N LEU A 30 5.89 -9.52 23.39
CA LEU A 30 5.27 -10.09 22.21
C LEU A 30 4.05 -9.27 21.80
N LEU A 31 4.04 -8.85 20.55
CA LEU A 31 2.98 -8.03 19.96
C LEU A 31 2.36 -8.74 18.77
N PHE A 32 1.06 -8.97 18.83
CA PHE A 32 0.30 -9.55 17.71
C PHE A 32 -0.19 -8.49 16.72
N PRO A 33 -0.47 -8.85 15.46
CA PRO A 33 -0.87 -7.90 14.41
C PRO A 33 -2.07 -7.01 14.76
N TYR A 34 -3.00 -7.51 15.57
CA TYR A 34 -4.18 -6.71 15.97
C TYR A 34 -3.84 -5.48 16.83
N LYS A 35 -2.66 -5.47 17.48
CA LYS A 35 -2.16 -4.35 18.27
C LYS A 35 -1.34 -3.32 17.46
N LEU A 36 -1.07 -3.60 16.20
CA LEU A 36 -0.41 -2.65 15.30
C LEU A 36 -1.31 -1.43 15.07
N SER A 37 -0.70 -0.28 14.78
CA SER A 37 -1.43 0.91 14.33
C SER A 37 -2.13 0.66 12.98
N SER A 38 -3.06 1.54 12.61
CA SER A 38 -3.76 1.44 11.32
C SER A 38 -2.79 1.44 10.14
N GLY A 39 -1.83 2.37 10.12
CA GLY A 39 -0.82 2.45 9.07
C GLY A 39 0.09 1.23 9.01
N GLU A 40 0.53 0.71 10.17
CA GLU A 40 1.32 -0.52 10.23
C GLU A 40 0.56 -1.73 9.69
N LYS A 41 -0.72 -1.87 10.04
CA LYS A 41 -1.58 -2.93 9.50
C LYS A 41 -1.75 -2.80 7.99
N GLN A 42 -2.02 -1.58 7.52
CA GLN A 42 -2.21 -1.32 6.10
C GLN A 42 -0.95 -1.66 5.29
N MET A 43 0.21 -1.17 5.74
CA MET A 43 1.48 -1.49 5.08
C MET A 43 1.76 -2.99 5.09
N LEU A 44 1.55 -3.67 6.21
CA LEU A 44 1.72 -5.11 6.32
C LEU A 44 0.81 -5.87 5.34
N VAL A 45 -0.45 -5.48 5.22
CA VAL A 45 -1.41 -6.10 4.29
C VAL A 45 -0.95 -5.90 2.84
N ILE A 46 -0.55 -4.69 2.45
CA ILE A 46 -0.06 -4.41 1.10
C ILE A 46 1.15 -5.28 0.77
N LEU A 47 2.17 -5.28 1.64
CA LEU A 47 3.40 -6.04 1.40
C LEU A 47 3.16 -7.56 1.37
N LEU A 48 2.31 -8.09 2.25
CA LEU A 48 1.95 -9.51 2.24
C LEU A 48 1.17 -9.88 0.97
N THR A 49 0.26 -9.02 0.52
CA THR A 49 -0.48 -9.24 -0.73
C THR A 49 0.48 -9.38 -1.92
N VAL A 50 1.48 -8.51 -2.00
CA VAL A 50 2.50 -8.55 -3.05
C VAL A 50 3.40 -9.78 -2.91
N LEU A 51 3.81 -10.11 -1.69
CA LEU A 51 4.68 -11.24 -1.41
C LEU A 51 4.06 -12.59 -1.81
N VAL A 52 2.76 -12.75 -1.57
CA VAL A 52 2.01 -13.98 -1.91
C VAL A 52 1.92 -14.20 -3.42
N GLN A 53 2.09 -13.15 -4.24
CA GLN A 53 2.11 -13.27 -5.71
C GLN A 53 3.38 -13.94 -6.26
N ASP A 54 4.39 -14.17 -5.43
CA ASP A 54 5.62 -14.93 -5.74
C ASP A 54 6.25 -14.54 -7.08
N ASN A 55 6.50 -13.23 -7.27
CA ASN A 55 7.04 -12.63 -8.49
C ASN A 55 6.20 -12.85 -9.76
N SER A 56 4.95 -13.25 -9.64
CA SER A 56 4.04 -13.36 -10.79
C SER A 56 3.76 -12.00 -11.42
N HIS A 57 3.51 -11.99 -12.73
CA HIS A 57 2.99 -10.81 -13.40
C HIS A 57 1.56 -10.55 -12.92
N CYS A 58 1.35 -9.43 -12.27
CA CYS A 58 0.04 -9.05 -11.76
C CYS A 58 -0.15 -7.53 -11.83
N VAL A 59 -1.39 -7.09 -11.75
CA VAL A 59 -1.75 -5.68 -11.62
C VAL A 59 -2.28 -5.46 -10.21
N LEU A 60 -1.68 -4.50 -9.50
CA LEU A 60 -2.09 -4.09 -8.16
C LEU A 60 -2.82 -2.76 -8.25
N PHE A 61 -4.11 -2.78 -7.94
CA PHE A 61 -4.93 -1.57 -7.83
C PHE A 61 -5.00 -1.13 -6.38
N MET A 62 -4.75 0.15 -6.12
CA MET A 62 -4.84 0.74 -4.79
C MET A 62 -5.53 2.10 -4.87
N ASP A 63 -6.46 2.33 -3.95
CA ASP A 63 -7.16 3.60 -3.80
C ASP A 63 -6.69 4.26 -2.51
N GLU A 64 -6.06 5.44 -2.63
CA GLU A 64 -5.48 6.20 -1.53
C GLU A 64 -4.72 5.34 -0.50
N PRO A 65 -3.75 4.52 -0.93
CA PRO A 65 -3.08 3.56 -0.03
C PRO A 65 -2.30 4.25 1.10
N GLU A 66 -2.04 5.53 0.96
CA GLU A 66 -1.30 6.33 1.93
C GLU A 66 -2.14 6.92 3.08
N ALA A 67 -3.46 6.81 3.05
CA ALA A 67 -4.38 7.55 3.95
C ALA A 67 -4.06 7.39 5.45
N SER A 68 -3.49 6.26 5.86
CA SER A 68 -3.08 6.00 7.25
C SER A 68 -1.56 5.88 7.43
N LEU A 69 -0.77 6.10 6.37
CA LEU A 69 0.65 5.88 6.40
C LEU A 69 1.41 7.13 6.88
N HIS A 70 2.47 6.91 7.64
CA HIS A 70 3.45 7.94 7.94
C HIS A 70 4.15 8.41 6.65
N ILE A 71 4.54 9.69 6.60
CA ILE A 71 5.11 10.32 5.39
C ILE A 71 6.30 9.54 4.80
N GLU A 72 7.18 9.02 5.64
CA GLU A 72 8.35 8.25 5.20
C GLU A 72 7.95 6.91 4.55
N TRP A 73 6.83 6.33 4.99
CA TRP A 73 6.30 5.11 4.38
C TRP A 73 5.58 5.40 3.06
N GLN A 74 4.92 6.56 2.96
CA GLN A 74 4.33 7.02 1.71
C GLN A 74 5.39 7.14 0.61
N GLN A 75 6.54 7.75 0.93
CA GLN A 75 7.66 7.91 0.00
C GLN A 75 8.24 6.58 -0.48
N LYS A 76 8.30 5.57 0.39
CA LYS A 76 8.89 4.26 0.09
C LYS A 76 7.90 3.23 -0.46
N LEU A 77 6.59 3.52 -0.46
CA LEU A 77 5.54 2.54 -0.75
C LEU A 77 5.77 1.84 -2.09
N ILE A 78 5.93 2.61 -3.16
CA ILE A 78 6.06 2.07 -4.53
C ILE A 78 7.37 1.28 -4.68
N SER A 79 8.48 1.83 -4.19
CA SER A 79 9.79 1.16 -4.26
C SER A 79 9.79 -0.17 -3.51
N MET A 80 9.20 -0.24 -2.34
CA MET A 80 9.08 -1.47 -1.55
C MET A 80 8.22 -2.54 -2.27
N ILE A 81 7.11 -2.15 -2.87
CA ILE A 81 6.26 -3.07 -3.65
C ILE A 81 7.06 -3.64 -4.82
N ARG A 82 7.80 -2.80 -5.55
CA ARG A 82 8.59 -3.24 -6.70
C ARG A 82 9.83 -4.06 -6.31
N GLU A 83 10.39 -3.84 -5.13
CA GLU A 83 11.46 -4.68 -4.60
C GLU A 83 10.95 -6.09 -4.28
N LEU A 84 9.72 -6.21 -3.75
CA LEU A 84 9.11 -7.51 -3.47
C LEU A 84 8.67 -8.24 -4.73
N ASN A 85 8.15 -7.52 -5.72
CA ASN A 85 7.75 -8.09 -7.01
C ASN A 85 8.06 -7.11 -8.15
N PRO A 86 9.18 -7.27 -8.86
CA PRO A 86 9.54 -6.40 -9.98
C PRO A 86 8.59 -6.52 -11.18
N ASN A 87 7.79 -7.58 -11.24
CA ASN A 87 6.86 -7.85 -12.34
C ASN A 87 5.44 -7.28 -12.09
N VAL A 88 5.24 -6.59 -10.97
CA VAL A 88 3.96 -5.96 -10.66
C VAL A 88 3.76 -4.68 -11.46
N GLN A 89 2.60 -4.53 -12.07
CA GLN A 89 2.11 -3.24 -12.54
C GLN A 89 1.27 -2.59 -11.44
N ILE A 90 1.64 -1.39 -11.02
CA ILE A 90 0.95 -0.65 -9.97
C ILE A 90 0.05 0.41 -10.63
N ILE A 91 -1.21 0.43 -10.26
CA ILE A 91 -2.17 1.49 -10.60
C ILE A 91 -2.77 1.96 -9.28
N LEU A 92 -2.52 3.22 -8.94
CA LEU A 92 -3.03 3.78 -7.69
C LEU A 92 -3.62 5.17 -7.90
N THR A 93 -4.61 5.50 -7.07
CA THR A 93 -5.05 6.88 -6.88
C THR A 93 -4.40 7.43 -5.62
N THR A 94 -4.05 8.70 -5.62
CA THR A 94 -3.44 9.35 -4.45
C THR A 94 -3.70 10.86 -4.48
N HIS A 95 -3.87 11.44 -3.30
CA HIS A 95 -3.84 12.88 -3.07
C HIS A 95 -2.53 13.34 -2.41
N SER A 96 -1.61 12.41 -2.12
CA SER A 96 -0.35 12.72 -1.47
C SER A 96 0.79 12.88 -2.46
N PRO A 97 1.40 14.07 -2.56
CA PRO A 97 2.61 14.25 -3.36
C PRO A 97 3.76 13.34 -2.91
N ALA A 98 3.81 12.96 -1.64
CA ALA A 98 4.88 12.14 -1.09
C ALA A 98 5.00 10.75 -1.74
N VAL A 99 3.88 10.16 -2.17
CA VAL A 99 3.86 8.85 -2.84
C VAL A 99 4.57 8.88 -4.19
N ILE A 100 4.53 10.02 -4.88
CA ILE A 100 5.02 10.17 -6.25
C ILE A 100 6.41 10.85 -6.36
N MET A 101 6.91 11.43 -5.26
CA MET A 101 8.13 12.26 -5.30
C MET A 101 9.41 11.49 -5.60
N GLU A 102 9.51 10.20 -5.29
CA GLU A 102 10.72 9.41 -5.51
C GLU A 102 10.80 8.78 -6.90
N GLY A 103 10.79 9.62 -7.95
CA GLY A 103 11.10 9.18 -9.32
C GLY A 103 9.90 8.69 -10.14
N TRP A 104 8.68 8.94 -9.68
CA TRP A 104 7.45 8.48 -10.34
C TRP A 104 6.63 9.60 -11.00
N LEU A 105 7.14 10.84 -11.03
CA LEU A 105 6.44 12.00 -11.58
C LEU A 105 6.03 11.81 -13.04
N ASP A 106 6.85 11.14 -13.84
CA ASP A 106 6.54 10.88 -15.26
C ASP A 106 5.43 9.85 -15.47
N ALA A 107 5.04 9.12 -14.40
CA ALA A 107 3.97 8.13 -14.43
C ALA A 107 2.64 8.67 -13.87
N VAL A 108 2.58 9.95 -13.53
CA VAL A 108 1.40 10.60 -12.96
C VAL A 108 0.51 11.14 -14.07
N THR A 109 -0.80 10.90 -13.95
CA THR A 109 -1.83 11.50 -14.79
C THR A 109 -2.87 12.13 -13.88
N GLU A 110 -3.23 13.38 -14.14
CA GLU A 110 -4.33 14.03 -13.42
C GLU A 110 -5.67 13.43 -13.84
N VAL A 111 -6.56 13.21 -12.87
CA VAL A 111 -7.89 12.64 -13.15
C VAL A 111 -8.69 13.54 -14.08
N SER A 112 -8.51 14.86 -13.99
CA SER A 112 -9.11 15.85 -14.89
C SER A 112 -8.76 15.62 -16.37
N ASP A 113 -7.55 15.12 -16.65
CA ASP A 113 -7.05 14.92 -18.01
C ASP A 113 -7.65 13.67 -18.68
N ILE A 114 -8.14 12.72 -17.86
CA ILE A 114 -8.72 11.46 -18.34
C ILE A 114 -10.24 11.39 -18.13
N SER A 115 -10.83 12.36 -17.41
CA SER A 115 -12.27 12.46 -17.28
C SER A 115 -12.86 13.05 -18.56
N THR A 116 -13.52 12.22 -19.36
CA THR A 116 -14.41 12.73 -20.40
C THR A 116 -15.69 13.21 -19.73
N GLU A 117 -16.08 14.46 -19.93
CA GLU A 117 -17.43 14.90 -19.64
C GLU A 117 -18.36 13.97 -20.40
N ALA A 118 -19.09 13.14 -19.67
CA ALA A 118 -20.11 12.28 -20.24
C ALA A 118 -21.29 13.17 -20.64
N ASP A 119 -21.13 13.93 -21.71
CA ASP A 119 -22.26 14.56 -22.41
C ASP A 119 -23.24 13.46 -22.83
N GLY A 120 -24.27 13.27 -22.01
CA GLY A 120 -25.43 12.49 -22.38
C GLY A 120 -25.74 11.20 -21.63
N PHE A 121 -24.99 10.80 -20.59
CA PHE A 121 -25.42 9.67 -19.76
C PHE A 121 -26.53 10.12 -18.79
N ARG A 122 -27.79 10.13 -19.25
CA ARG A 122 -28.96 10.21 -18.36
C ARG A 122 -29.14 8.83 -17.71
N LEU A 123 -28.95 8.79 -16.39
CA LEU A 123 -29.43 7.65 -15.60
C LEU A 123 -30.92 7.43 -15.88
N PRO A 124 -31.39 6.18 -16.13
CA PRO A 124 -32.80 5.92 -16.24
C PRO A 124 -33.47 6.34 -14.91
N PRO A 125 -34.74 6.82 -14.98
CA PRO A 125 -35.44 7.24 -13.77
C PRO A 125 -35.55 6.06 -12.82
N THR A 126 -35.16 6.30 -11.56
CA THR A 126 -35.29 5.35 -10.46
C THR A 126 -36.73 4.85 -10.42
N ILE A 127 -36.92 3.57 -10.61
CA ILE A 127 -38.20 2.90 -10.38
C ILE A 127 -38.41 2.90 -8.87
N ASN A 128 -39.26 3.79 -8.37
CA ASN A 128 -39.76 3.71 -7.01
C ASN A 128 -40.66 2.47 -6.91
N CYS A 129 -40.22 1.48 -6.12
CA CYS A 129 -41.09 0.45 -5.56
C CYS A 129 -41.52 0.85 -4.17
#